data_af0e1fe420545d0b123c57c2fbe35e15
#
_entry.id   af0e1fe420545d0b123c57c2fbe35e15
#
_cell.length_a   1.000
_cell.length_b   1.000
_cell.length_c   1.000
_cell.angle_alpha   90.00
_cell.angle_beta   90.00
_cell.angle_gamma   90.00
#
_symmetry.space_group_name_H-M   'P 1'
#
loop_
_entity.id
_entity.type
_entity.pdbx_description
1 polymer ?
#
loop_
_entity_poly.entity_id
_entity_poly.type
_entity_poly.pdbx_seq_one_letter_code
_entity_poly.pdbx_strand_id
1 'polypeptide(L)'
;LSAEVEVMEASARAILLAVEGVHDGVAERSAGLEKKFPKLVPVPEPINIYDFVAFTLDETIHMFDWNEMSGYSKCHIIGWKILEEKLKGQQNVYTVRTAEQLFLMLAARRTEVAMYERRQGFALANEKNIVVFASEPPLIRKYQFIFLHQKHKKLVRPLAVALRQMKRDGSYQRVVDRTLKPFDQ
;
A
#
# COMPACT_ATOMS: atom_id res chain seq x y z
N LEU A 1 1.21 26.16 -8.74
CA LEU A 1 0.45 25.55 -7.65
C LEU A 1 1.42 25.25 -6.51
N SER A 2 1.12 25.73 -5.29
CA SER A 2 1.73 25.25 -4.06
C SER A 2 0.82 24.16 -3.48
N ALA A 3 1.40 23.10 -2.95
CA ALA A 3 0.68 22.03 -2.28
C ALA A 3 1.39 21.71 -0.96
N GLU A 4 0.60 21.53 0.09
CA GLU A 4 1.06 21.05 1.38
C GLU A 4 0.53 19.63 1.58
N VAL A 5 1.35 18.77 2.19
CA VAL A 5 0.97 17.39 2.48
C VAL A 5 0.91 17.21 3.99
N GLU A 6 -0.27 16.88 4.50
CA GLU A 6 -0.47 16.48 5.89
C GLU A 6 -0.51 14.95 5.97
N VAL A 7 0.35 14.39 6.79
CA VAL A 7 0.38 12.94 7.05
C VAL A 7 -0.61 12.61 8.17
N MET A 8 -1.54 11.73 7.89
CA MET A 8 -2.57 11.32 8.85
C MET A 8 -2.45 9.83 9.17
N GLU A 9 -2.40 9.49 10.45
CA GLU A 9 -2.34 8.10 10.92
C GLU A 9 -3.60 7.31 10.53
N ALA A 10 -4.79 7.93 10.64
CA ALA A 10 -6.05 7.28 10.34
C ALA A 10 -6.50 7.54 8.90
N SER A 11 -6.32 6.55 8.02
CA SER A 11 -6.75 6.60 6.61
C SER A 11 -8.23 6.98 6.43
N ALA A 12 -9.12 6.44 7.26
CA ALA A 12 -10.55 6.75 7.20
C ALA A 12 -10.83 8.24 7.47
N ARG A 13 -10.12 8.84 8.44
CA ARG A 13 -10.26 10.26 8.77
C ARG A 13 -9.76 11.15 7.62
N ALA A 14 -8.62 10.81 7.01
CA ALA A 14 -8.11 11.53 5.85
C ALA A 14 -9.13 11.57 4.71
N ILE A 15 -9.78 10.42 4.43
CA ILE A 15 -10.81 10.33 3.41
C ILE A 15 -12.02 11.22 3.77
N LEU A 16 -12.51 11.18 5.01
CA LEU A 16 -13.67 11.98 5.44
C LEU A 16 -13.39 13.47 5.31
N LEU A 17 -12.24 13.96 5.77
CA LEU A 17 -11.87 15.37 5.64
C LEU A 17 -11.79 15.82 4.17
N ALA A 18 -11.32 14.94 3.29
CA ALA A 18 -11.32 15.21 1.86
C ALA A 18 -12.74 15.20 1.26
N VAL A 19 -13.64 14.30 1.72
CA VAL A 19 -15.06 14.26 1.29
C VAL A 19 -15.85 15.48 1.75
N GLU A 20 -15.55 15.99 2.95
CA GLU A 20 -16.15 17.20 3.50
C GLU A 20 -15.58 18.48 2.88
N GLY A 21 -14.50 18.38 2.15
CA GLY A 21 -13.82 19.51 1.49
C GLY A 21 -13.01 20.38 2.45
N VAL A 22 -12.75 19.90 3.67
CA VAL A 22 -11.79 20.50 4.62
C VAL A 22 -10.39 20.39 4.04
N HIS A 23 -10.02 19.20 3.57
CA HIS A 23 -8.83 18.99 2.75
C HIS A 23 -9.20 19.05 1.27
N ASP A 24 -8.27 19.51 0.44
CA ASP A 24 -8.46 19.63 -1.00
C ASP A 24 -8.45 18.29 -1.74
N GLY A 25 -7.93 17.26 -1.09
CA GLY A 25 -7.88 15.89 -1.62
C GLY A 25 -7.23 14.92 -0.67
N VAL A 26 -7.05 13.70 -1.14
CA VAL A 26 -6.33 12.63 -0.45
C VAL A 26 -5.48 11.86 -1.45
N ALA A 27 -4.26 11.52 -1.06
CA ALA A 27 -3.33 10.80 -1.90
C ALA A 27 -3.21 9.33 -1.48
N GLU A 28 -2.65 8.53 -2.42
CA GLU A 28 -2.35 7.11 -2.24
C GLU A 28 -3.59 6.28 -1.87
N ARG A 29 -4.63 6.39 -2.71
CA ARG A 29 -5.83 5.55 -2.59
C ARG A 29 -6.04 4.73 -3.85
N SER A 30 -6.48 3.49 -3.69
CA SER A 30 -6.81 2.60 -4.81
C SER A 30 -8.02 3.10 -5.59
N ALA A 31 -8.07 2.78 -6.88
CA ALA A 31 -9.24 3.04 -7.72
C ALA A 31 -10.52 2.44 -7.12
N GLY A 32 -11.66 3.06 -7.38
CA GLY A 32 -12.95 2.64 -6.84
C GLY A 32 -13.39 3.42 -5.61
N LEU A 33 -12.52 4.24 -5.00
CA LEU A 33 -12.90 5.10 -3.88
C LEU A 33 -14.02 6.08 -4.26
N GLU A 34 -14.01 6.59 -5.49
CA GLU A 34 -15.03 7.48 -6.07
C GLU A 34 -16.43 6.86 -6.11
N LYS A 35 -16.54 5.52 -6.20
CA LYS A 35 -17.83 4.82 -6.19
C LYS A 35 -18.51 4.94 -4.83
N LYS A 36 -17.71 4.94 -3.75
CA LYS A 36 -18.21 5.09 -2.39
C LYS A 36 -18.34 6.57 -1.99
N PHE A 37 -17.49 7.42 -2.51
CA PHE A 37 -17.41 8.85 -2.20
C PHE A 37 -17.42 9.69 -3.48
N PRO A 38 -18.61 9.95 -4.08
CA PRO A 38 -18.72 10.64 -5.37
C PRO A 38 -18.19 12.07 -5.40
N LYS A 39 -17.98 12.69 -4.24
CA LYS A 39 -17.34 14.01 -4.13
C LYS A 39 -15.83 13.97 -4.38
N LEU A 40 -15.21 12.79 -4.37
CA LEU A 40 -13.80 12.59 -4.66
C LEU A 40 -13.59 12.19 -6.12
N VAL A 41 -12.80 12.97 -6.83
CA VAL A 41 -12.52 12.76 -8.26
C VAL A 41 -11.09 12.25 -8.41
N PRO A 42 -10.86 11.06 -8.98
CA PRO A 42 -9.51 10.54 -9.18
C PRO A 42 -8.76 11.34 -10.25
N VAL A 43 -7.48 11.61 -10.00
CA VAL A 43 -6.54 12.03 -11.04
C VAL A 43 -6.19 10.78 -11.84
N PRO A 44 -6.50 10.71 -13.16
CA PRO A 44 -6.40 9.49 -13.95
C PRO A 44 -4.96 9.20 -14.41
N GLU A 45 -4.04 9.25 -13.47
CA GLU A 45 -2.64 8.85 -13.58
C GLU A 45 -2.18 8.36 -12.22
N PRO A 46 -1.70 7.11 -12.07
CA PRO A 46 -1.28 6.60 -10.77
C PRO A 46 -0.04 7.34 -10.26
N ILE A 47 -0.04 7.64 -8.95
CA ILE A 47 1.10 8.28 -8.29
C ILE A 47 2.06 7.27 -7.69
N ASN A 48 1.58 6.07 -7.34
CA ASN A 48 2.39 5.02 -6.73
C ASN A 48 1.81 3.64 -7.06
N ILE A 49 2.57 2.60 -6.72
CA ILE A 49 2.16 1.20 -6.83
C ILE A 49 2.40 0.56 -5.46
N TYR A 50 1.38 -0.13 -4.95
CA TYR A 50 1.51 -0.98 -3.77
C TYR A 50 1.56 -2.43 -4.21
N ASP A 51 2.65 -3.10 -3.87
CA ASP A 51 2.85 -4.53 -4.06
C ASP A 51 2.67 -5.25 -2.73
N PHE A 52 1.58 -5.99 -2.61
CA PHE A 52 1.33 -6.85 -1.45
C PHE A 52 2.04 -8.17 -1.65
N VAL A 53 2.87 -8.52 -0.70
CA VAL A 53 3.71 -9.71 -0.71
C VAL A 53 3.53 -10.54 0.55
N ALA A 54 3.97 -11.79 0.49
CA ALA A 54 4.15 -12.65 1.64
C ALA A 54 5.59 -12.53 2.12
N PHE A 55 5.79 -12.04 3.34
CA PHE A 55 7.10 -12.03 4.00
C PHE A 55 7.29 -13.31 4.81
N THR A 56 8.48 -13.87 4.76
CA THR A 56 8.90 -15.04 5.52
C THR A 56 10.32 -14.84 6.09
N LEU A 57 10.70 -15.64 7.10
CA LEU A 57 12.07 -15.71 7.63
C LEU A 57 12.92 -16.78 6.93
N ASP A 58 12.33 -17.55 6.03
CA ASP A 58 12.97 -18.67 5.35
C ASP A 58 13.04 -18.42 3.85
N GLU A 59 14.24 -18.28 3.31
CA GLU A 59 14.49 -18.03 1.89
C GLU A 59 14.05 -19.19 0.98
N THR A 60 13.88 -20.38 1.54
CA THR A 60 13.46 -21.57 0.79
C THR A 60 11.94 -21.61 0.56
N ILE A 61 11.19 -20.77 1.28
CA ILE A 61 9.74 -20.66 1.10
C ILE A 61 9.45 -19.71 -0.07
N HIS A 62 9.25 -20.29 -1.24
CA HIS A 62 8.85 -19.57 -2.44
C HIS A 62 7.32 -19.56 -2.57
N MET A 63 6.72 -18.37 -2.64
CA MET A 63 5.27 -18.21 -2.77
C MET A 63 4.98 -17.37 -4.02
N PHE A 64 4.54 -18.05 -5.08
CA PHE A 64 4.20 -17.42 -6.36
C PHE A 64 2.70 -17.09 -6.46
N ASP A 65 1.87 -17.80 -5.68
CA ASP A 65 0.43 -17.59 -5.67
C ASP A 65 -0.23 -17.87 -4.29
N TRP A 66 -1.55 -17.64 -4.23
CA TRP A 66 -2.34 -17.80 -3.02
C TRP A 66 -2.53 -19.26 -2.59
N ASN A 67 -2.43 -20.22 -3.51
CA ASN A 67 -2.66 -21.65 -3.21
C ASN A 67 -1.47 -22.22 -2.44
N GLU A 68 -0.26 -21.77 -2.79
CA GLU A 68 0.97 -22.22 -2.13
C GLU A 68 1.02 -21.83 -0.65
N MET A 69 0.28 -20.78 -0.27
CA MET A 69 0.16 -20.36 1.13
C MET A 69 -0.80 -21.23 1.97
N SER A 70 -1.53 -22.16 1.36
CA SER A 70 -2.59 -22.92 2.07
C SER A 70 -2.08 -23.71 3.28
N GLY A 71 -0.85 -24.22 3.20
CA GLY A 71 -0.21 -24.98 4.28
C GLY A 71 0.40 -24.17 5.41
N TYR A 72 0.60 -22.87 5.22
CA TYR A 72 1.31 -22.01 6.17
C TYR A 72 0.37 -21.24 7.09
N SER A 73 0.85 -20.91 8.28
CA SER A 73 0.21 -19.92 9.16
C SER A 73 0.47 -18.51 8.62
N LYS A 74 -0.60 -17.72 8.46
CA LYS A 74 -0.59 -16.39 7.83
C LYS A 74 -1.10 -15.34 8.77
N CYS A 75 -0.47 -14.16 8.76
CA CYS A 75 -0.91 -13.03 9.55
C CYS A 75 -1.02 -11.76 8.68
N HIS A 76 -2.04 -10.96 8.93
CA HIS A 76 -2.23 -9.66 8.29
C HIS A 76 -2.82 -8.62 9.25
N ILE A 77 -2.80 -7.36 8.86
CA ILE A 77 -3.38 -6.27 9.65
C ILE A 77 -4.89 -6.25 9.44
N ILE A 78 -5.65 -6.21 10.55
CA ILE A 78 -7.11 -6.09 10.51
C ILE A 78 -7.53 -4.80 9.79
N GLY A 79 -8.60 -4.89 9.00
CA GLY A 79 -9.10 -3.75 8.21
C GLY A 79 -8.48 -3.61 6.81
N TRP A 80 -7.47 -4.39 6.48
CA TRP A 80 -6.93 -4.46 5.14
C TRP A 80 -7.82 -5.35 4.26
N LYS A 81 -8.94 -4.77 3.79
CA LYS A 81 -10.04 -5.46 3.12
C LYS A 81 -9.61 -6.37 1.97
N ILE A 82 -8.59 -5.96 1.21
CA ILE A 82 -8.08 -6.76 0.10
C ILE A 82 -7.47 -8.09 0.57
N LEU A 83 -6.78 -8.10 1.72
CA LEU A 83 -6.22 -9.31 2.31
C LEU A 83 -7.31 -10.13 2.99
N GLU A 84 -8.24 -9.48 3.71
CA GLU A 84 -9.38 -10.15 4.33
C GLU A 84 -10.21 -10.92 3.30
N GLU A 85 -10.46 -10.33 2.12
CA GLU A 85 -11.20 -10.99 1.04
C GLU A 85 -10.43 -12.18 0.45
N LYS A 86 -9.13 -12.02 0.23
CA LYS A 86 -8.28 -13.06 -0.36
C LYS A 86 -8.03 -14.24 0.58
N LEU A 87 -7.96 -13.99 1.88
CA LEU A 87 -7.73 -15.00 2.90
C LEU A 87 -9.02 -15.59 3.47
N LYS A 88 -10.17 -15.12 3.03
CA LYS A 88 -11.48 -15.59 3.49
C LYS A 88 -11.63 -17.09 3.27
N GLY A 89 -11.93 -17.82 4.34
CA GLY A 89 -12.11 -19.26 4.32
C GLY A 89 -10.83 -20.10 4.36
N GLN A 90 -9.66 -19.46 4.33
CA GLN A 90 -8.39 -20.17 4.55
C GLN A 90 -8.19 -20.47 6.05
N GLN A 91 -7.49 -21.56 6.31
CA GLN A 91 -7.12 -21.94 7.68
C GLN A 91 -5.86 -21.22 8.14
N ASN A 92 -5.62 -21.20 9.46
CA ASN A 92 -4.41 -20.64 10.08
C ASN A 92 -4.16 -19.17 9.70
N VAL A 93 -5.23 -18.37 9.66
CA VAL A 93 -5.15 -16.92 9.39
C VAL A 93 -5.31 -16.17 10.70
N TYR A 94 -4.31 -15.37 11.04
CA TYR A 94 -4.28 -14.53 12.22
C TYR A 94 -4.36 -13.05 11.82
N THR A 95 -4.81 -12.21 12.74
CA THR A 95 -4.87 -10.78 12.53
C THR A 95 -4.23 -10.01 13.67
N VAL A 96 -3.60 -8.90 13.35
CA VAL A 96 -3.01 -7.96 14.30
C VAL A 96 -3.49 -6.55 14.00
N ARG A 97 -3.21 -5.61 14.89
CA ARG A 97 -3.64 -4.21 14.73
C ARG A 97 -2.62 -3.33 14.04
N THR A 98 -1.32 -3.64 14.17
CA THR A 98 -0.23 -2.81 13.65
C THR A 98 0.78 -3.62 12.86
N ALA A 99 1.51 -2.94 11.98
CA ALA A 99 2.60 -3.55 11.22
C ALA A 99 3.73 -4.05 12.14
N GLU A 100 4.00 -3.35 13.24
CA GLU A 100 4.98 -3.79 14.23
C GLU A 100 4.60 -5.13 14.84
N GLN A 101 3.33 -5.29 15.26
CA GLN A 101 2.84 -6.57 15.79
C GLN A 101 2.95 -7.68 14.74
N LEU A 102 2.70 -7.36 13.46
CA LEU A 102 2.80 -8.30 12.36
C LEU A 102 4.23 -8.86 12.24
N PHE A 103 5.22 -7.97 12.18
CA PHE A 103 6.62 -8.38 12.04
C PHE A 103 7.19 -8.99 13.33
N LEU A 104 6.72 -8.60 14.51
CA LEU A 104 7.08 -9.27 15.76
C LEU A 104 6.52 -10.69 15.84
N MET A 105 5.32 -10.95 15.34
CA MET A 105 4.77 -12.32 15.24
C MET A 105 5.61 -13.18 14.29
N LEU A 106 6.02 -12.62 13.14
CA LEU A 106 6.91 -13.28 12.19
C LEU A 106 8.26 -13.60 12.85
N ALA A 107 8.93 -12.61 13.45
CA ALA A 107 10.22 -12.76 14.12
C ALA A 107 10.18 -13.80 15.26
N ALA A 108 9.08 -13.84 16.01
CA ALA A 108 8.85 -14.82 17.07
C ALA A 108 8.41 -16.21 16.56
N ARG A 109 8.36 -16.42 15.23
CA ARG A 109 7.89 -17.65 14.57
C ARG A 109 6.48 -18.09 15.02
N ARG A 110 5.62 -17.13 15.43
CA ARG A 110 4.21 -17.35 15.74
C ARG A 110 3.32 -17.37 14.49
N THR A 111 3.85 -16.90 13.39
CA THR A 111 3.31 -17.04 12.03
C THR A 111 4.49 -17.29 11.09
N GLU A 112 4.25 -18.07 10.05
CA GLU A 112 5.27 -18.35 9.02
C GLU A 112 5.27 -17.28 7.94
N VAL A 113 4.12 -16.64 7.73
CA VAL A 113 3.90 -15.66 6.66
C VAL A 113 3.27 -14.39 7.23
N ALA A 114 3.90 -13.25 6.95
CA ALA A 114 3.35 -11.92 7.21
C ALA A 114 2.95 -11.26 5.89
N MET A 115 1.68 -10.91 5.75
CA MET A 115 1.14 -10.27 4.53
C MET A 115 1.18 -8.76 4.68
N TYR A 116 2.00 -8.09 3.87
CA TYR A 116 2.15 -6.64 3.95
C TYR A 116 2.54 -6.01 2.60
N GLU A 117 2.57 -4.66 2.54
CA GLU A 117 3.11 -3.94 1.40
C GLU A 117 4.64 -4.05 1.40
N ARG A 118 5.23 -4.32 0.22
CA ARG A 118 6.65 -4.67 0.04
C ARG A 118 7.60 -3.64 0.67
N ARG A 119 7.54 -2.39 0.24
CA ARG A 119 8.49 -1.35 0.68
C ARG A 119 8.36 -1.02 2.16
N GLN A 120 7.12 -0.87 2.63
CA GLN A 120 6.86 -0.62 4.04
C GLN A 120 7.31 -1.81 4.90
N GLY A 121 7.13 -3.02 4.39
CA GLY A 121 7.58 -4.25 5.06
C GLY A 121 9.09 -4.33 5.19
N PHE A 122 9.83 -4.11 4.11
CA PHE A 122 11.30 -4.08 4.17
C PHE A 122 11.82 -2.93 5.05
N ALA A 123 11.22 -1.73 4.96
CA ALA A 123 11.59 -0.62 5.81
C ALA A 123 11.44 -0.97 7.30
N LEU A 124 10.31 -1.56 7.68
CA LEU A 124 10.05 -1.97 9.06
C LEU A 124 10.94 -3.14 9.50
N ALA A 125 11.15 -4.13 8.65
CA ALA A 125 12.06 -5.24 8.94
C ALA A 125 13.49 -4.75 9.19
N ASN A 126 13.98 -3.82 8.35
CA ASN A 126 15.29 -3.19 8.55
C ASN A 126 15.36 -2.40 9.87
N GLU A 127 14.35 -1.60 10.19
CA GLU A 127 14.27 -0.87 11.45
C GLU A 127 14.35 -1.80 12.68
N LYS A 128 13.71 -2.95 12.59
CA LYS A 128 13.67 -3.96 13.67
C LYS A 128 14.82 -4.98 13.62
N ASN A 129 15.74 -4.85 12.66
CA ASN A 129 16.84 -5.82 12.41
C ASN A 129 16.33 -7.25 12.18
N ILE A 130 15.22 -7.41 11.46
CA ILE A 130 14.65 -8.70 11.08
C ILE A 130 15.04 -8.99 9.63
N VAL A 131 15.73 -10.09 9.38
CA VAL A 131 16.00 -10.57 8.02
C VAL A 131 14.74 -11.24 7.49
N VAL A 132 14.23 -10.76 6.36
CA VAL A 132 13.01 -11.29 5.73
C VAL A 132 13.20 -11.47 4.24
N PHE A 133 12.45 -12.40 3.67
CA PHE A 133 12.31 -12.65 2.25
C PHE A 133 10.88 -12.36 1.84
N ALA A 134 10.68 -11.85 0.63
CA ALA A 134 9.36 -11.51 0.13
C ALA A 134 9.01 -12.36 -1.09
N SER A 135 7.75 -12.73 -1.24
CA SER A 135 7.27 -13.43 -2.43
C SER A 135 7.53 -12.65 -3.70
N GLU A 136 7.88 -13.37 -4.78
CA GLU A 136 8.09 -12.82 -6.11
C GLU A 136 7.45 -13.77 -7.13
N PRO A 137 6.53 -13.33 -8.01
CA PRO A 137 6.02 -11.96 -8.13
C PRO A 137 5.15 -11.53 -6.93
N PRO A 138 4.79 -10.22 -6.82
CA PRO A 138 3.88 -9.80 -5.76
C PRO A 138 2.50 -10.46 -5.93
N LEU A 139 1.89 -10.87 -4.82
CA LEU A 139 0.59 -11.56 -4.81
C LEU A 139 -0.57 -10.66 -5.25
N ILE A 140 -0.45 -9.35 -4.98
CA ILE A 140 -1.40 -8.34 -5.44
C ILE A 140 -0.62 -7.07 -5.79
N ARG A 141 -0.92 -6.49 -6.96
CA ARG A 141 -0.45 -5.17 -7.35
C ARG A 141 -1.62 -4.19 -7.41
N LYS A 142 -1.49 -3.04 -6.74
CA LYS A 142 -2.51 -1.98 -6.74
C LYS A 142 -1.90 -0.64 -7.07
N TYR A 143 -2.43 -0.01 -8.11
CA TYR A 143 -2.12 1.37 -8.45
C TYR A 143 -2.79 2.32 -7.46
N GLN A 144 -2.05 3.31 -7.00
CA GLN A 144 -2.50 4.32 -6.07
C GLN A 144 -2.65 5.66 -6.78
N PHE A 145 -3.71 6.38 -6.45
CA PHE A 145 -4.10 7.61 -7.12
C PHE A 145 -4.24 8.78 -6.13
N ILE A 146 -4.12 9.98 -6.65
CA ILE A 146 -4.57 11.19 -5.96
C ILE A 146 -6.06 11.36 -6.26
N PHE A 147 -6.84 11.65 -5.22
CA PHE A 147 -8.24 12.03 -5.33
C PHE A 147 -8.40 13.47 -4.87
N LEU A 148 -8.99 14.31 -5.71
CA LEU A 148 -9.31 15.69 -5.36
C LEU A 148 -10.77 15.79 -4.96
N HIS A 149 -11.08 16.66 -3.98
CA HIS A 149 -12.47 17.07 -3.76
C HIS A 149 -13.03 17.73 -5.03
N GLN A 150 -14.31 17.48 -5.33
CA GLN A 150 -14.98 17.98 -6.55
C GLN A 150 -14.85 19.50 -6.78
N LYS A 151 -14.66 20.30 -5.71
CA LYS A 151 -14.43 21.75 -5.81
C LYS A 151 -13.17 22.07 -6.66
N HIS A 152 -12.25 21.10 -6.76
CA HIS A 152 -11.00 21.18 -7.52
C HIS A 152 -11.00 20.35 -8.82
N LYS A 153 -12.17 19.95 -9.32
CA LYS A 153 -12.29 19.12 -10.53
C LYS A 153 -11.50 19.70 -11.73
N LYS A 154 -11.38 21.02 -11.81
CA LYS A 154 -10.60 21.69 -12.86
C LYS A 154 -9.10 21.35 -12.84
N LEU A 155 -8.55 20.95 -11.68
CA LEU A 155 -7.14 20.58 -11.51
C LEU A 155 -6.83 19.13 -11.86
N VAL A 156 -7.83 18.27 -11.99
CA VAL A 156 -7.66 16.82 -12.24
C VAL A 156 -6.86 16.58 -13.53
N ARG A 157 -7.26 17.21 -14.63
CA ARG A 157 -6.57 17.05 -15.94
C ARG A 157 -5.16 17.66 -15.95
N PRO A 158 -4.94 18.90 -15.48
CA PRO A 158 -3.60 19.46 -15.35
C PRO A 158 -2.65 18.61 -14.51
N LEU A 159 -3.09 18.07 -13.36
CA LEU A 159 -2.27 17.21 -12.52
C LEU A 159 -1.93 15.88 -13.21
N ALA A 160 -2.89 15.25 -13.91
CA ALA A 160 -2.63 14.03 -14.67
C ALA A 160 -1.60 14.28 -15.80
N VAL A 161 -1.68 15.42 -16.47
CA VAL A 161 -0.71 15.80 -17.51
C VAL A 161 0.67 16.00 -16.89
N ALA A 162 0.77 16.77 -15.80
CA ALA A 162 2.03 17.03 -15.11
C ALA A 162 2.68 15.70 -14.63
N LEU A 163 1.91 14.80 -14.03
CA LEU A 163 2.43 13.53 -13.54
C LEU A 163 2.91 12.62 -14.70
N ARG A 164 2.18 12.58 -15.82
CA ARG A 164 2.65 11.89 -17.03
C ARG A 164 3.93 12.49 -17.58
N GLN A 165 4.05 13.82 -17.58
CA GLN A 165 5.27 14.50 -18.01
C GLN A 165 6.45 14.15 -17.10
N MET A 166 6.27 14.18 -15.79
CA MET A 166 7.29 13.76 -14.82
C MET A 166 7.76 12.31 -15.04
N LYS A 167 6.86 11.42 -15.43
CA LYS A 167 7.22 10.03 -15.78
C LYS A 167 8.03 9.95 -17.08
N ARG A 168 7.69 10.78 -18.07
CA ARG A 168 8.40 10.80 -19.37
C ARG A 168 9.79 11.41 -19.28
N ASP A 169 9.96 12.49 -18.52
CA ASP A 169 11.24 13.20 -18.38
C ASP A 169 12.15 12.62 -17.28
N GLY A 170 11.71 11.57 -16.62
CA GLY A 170 12.44 10.86 -15.57
C GLY A 170 12.44 11.59 -14.21
N SER A 171 11.79 12.76 -14.07
CA SER A 171 11.76 13.47 -12.78
C SER A 171 10.97 12.68 -11.71
N TYR A 172 9.91 11.98 -12.11
CA TYR A 172 9.20 11.05 -11.24
C TYR A 172 10.14 9.93 -10.73
N GLN A 173 10.90 9.31 -11.64
CA GLN A 173 11.82 8.23 -11.25
C GLN A 173 12.92 8.72 -10.31
N ARG A 174 13.47 9.93 -10.53
CA ARG A 174 14.43 10.53 -9.58
C ARG A 174 13.85 10.73 -8.18
N VAL A 175 12.58 11.07 -8.06
CA VAL A 175 11.91 11.16 -6.75
C VAL A 175 11.79 9.77 -6.13
N VAL A 176 11.32 8.78 -6.87
CA VAL A 176 11.19 7.38 -6.42
C VAL A 176 12.56 6.84 -5.97
N ASP A 177 13.60 7.01 -6.79
CA ASP A 177 14.95 6.50 -6.47
C ASP A 177 15.50 7.12 -5.17
N ARG A 178 15.23 8.39 -4.94
CA ARG A 178 15.68 9.09 -3.73
C ARG A 178 14.91 8.67 -2.49
N THR A 179 13.60 8.39 -2.60
CA THR A 179 12.70 8.24 -1.46
C THR A 179 12.27 6.81 -1.18
N LEU A 180 12.15 5.96 -2.21
CA LEU A 180 11.58 4.62 -2.10
C LEU A 180 12.58 3.50 -2.43
N LYS A 181 13.55 3.74 -3.34
CA LYS A 181 14.53 2.73 -3.73
C LYS A 181 15.34 2.12 -2.57
N PRO A 182 15.68 2.84 -1.49
CA PRO A 182 16.32 2.23 -0.32
C PRO A 182 15.52 1.08 0.30
N PHE A 183 14.23 0.96 -0.02
CA PHE A 183 13.31 -0.08 0.46
C PHE A 183 12.89 -1.08 -0.64
N ASP A 184 13.45 -0.98 -1.84
CA ASP A 184 13.27 -1.96 -2.94
C ASP A 184 14.33 -3.06 -2.77
N GLN A 185 14.01 -4.13 -2.02
CA GLN A 185 14.85 -5.33 -1.86
C GLN A 185 14.16 -6.54 -2.45
#